data_1cf63be551cc0f0f38f16d5bcb54462d
#
_entry.id   1cf63be551cc0f0f38f16d5bcb54462d
#
_cell.length_a   1.000
_cell.length_b   1.000
_cell.length_c   1.000
_cell.angle_alpha   90.00
_cell.angle_beta   90.00
_cell.angle_gamma   90.00
#
_symmetry.space_group_name_H-M   'P 1'
#
loop_
_entity.id
_entity.type
_entity.pdbx_description
1 polymer ?
#
loop_
_entity_poly.entity_id
_entity_poly.type
_entity_poly.pdbx_seq_one_letter_code
_entity_poly.pdbx_strand_id
1 'polypeptide(L)'
;PFISRRNSDIIYYTAMGFATNGGGEIAEKSPCTICLFDTRSGTIDEFIAEEGFDCIKPQDDADGNIYYIRRKYVPTKQKSNLAMDILMFPVRIIKAIGGFLSVFSMAFGGEPLRTGGKNPAKSKTADEREAFIEGNLIKAEKQLSGDADDGIIPSDWELVKRDKNGNITVLKKRIMDYKLLSDGDILYSNGSRIGILSGDKNTVVCKIKYANSITVTE
;
A
#
# COMPACT_ATOMS: atom_id res chain seq x y z
N PRO A 1 -10.15 -6.90 -5.66
CA PRO A 1 -10.37 -7.58 -6.94
C PRO A 1 -10.66 -6.55 -8.02
N PHE A 2 -10.35 -6.91 -9.27
CA PHE A 2 -10.58 -6.11 -10.46
C PHE A 2 -11.10 -7.00 -11.60
N ILE A 3 -12.23 -6.64 -12.19
CA ILE A 3 -12.76 -7.36 -13.35
C ILE A 3 -12.01 -6.89 -14.58
N SER A 4 -11.48 -7.81 -15.36
CA SER A 4 -10.72 -7.48 -16.57
C SER A 4 -11.55 -6.67 -17.56
N ARG A 5 -10.94 -5.61 -18.11
CA ARG A 5 -11.56 -4.80 -19.18
C ARG A 5 -11.67 -5.54 -20.51
N ARG A 6 -10.87 -6.59 -20.68
CA ARG A 6 -10.84 -7.39 -21.92
C ARG A 6 -11.81 -8.56 -21.90
N ASN A 7 -12.04 -9.12 -20.72
CA ASN A 7 -12.89 -10.30 -20.56
C ASN A 7 -13.54 -10.26 -19.17
N SER A 8 -14.83 -10.03 -19.12
CA SER A 8 -15.61 -9.95 -17.89
C SER A 8 -15.63 -11.26 -17.08
N ASP A 9 -15.24 -12.40 -17.71
CA ASP A 9 -15.14 -13.67 -17.01
C ASP A 9 -13.83 -13.77 -16.18
N ILE A 10 -12.89 -12.84 -16.38
CA ILE A 10 -11.60 -12.81 -15.68
C ILE A 10 -11.61 -11.79 -14.56
N ILE A 11 -11.23 -12.25 -13.37
CA ILE A 11 -11.06 -11.39 -12.19
C ILE A 11 -9.61 -11.50 -11.71
N TYR A 12 -8.94 -10.35 -11.64
CA TYR A 12 -7.63 -10.24 -10.99
C TYR A 12 -7.81 -9.89 -9.52
N TYR A 13 -7.04 -10.51 -8.66
CA TYR A 13 -7.04 -10.18 -7.23
C TYR A 13 -5.67 -10.43 -6.60
N THR A 14 -5.45 -9.80 -5.46
CA THR A 14 -4.24 -10.00 -4.66
C THR A 14 -4.47 -11.14 -3.67
N ALA A 15 -3.54 -12.09 -3.62
CA ALA A 15 -3.52 -13.18 -2.65
C ALA A 15 -2.25 -13.13 -1.81
N MET A 16 -2.33 -13.62 -0.58
CA MET A 16 -1.22 -13.75 0.34
C MET A 16 -1.42 -15.00 1.21
N GLY A 17 -0.38 -15.80 1.36
CA GLY A 17 -0.38 -16.96 2.24
C GLY A 17 0.04 -16.60 3.67
N PHE A 18 -0.46 -17.39 4.62
CA PHE A 18 -0.04 -17.32 6.02
C PHE A 18 0.42 -18.70 6.47
N ALA A 19 1.60 -18.78 7.08
CA ALA A 19 2.01 -19.93 7.85
C ALA A 19 1.62 -19.71 9.32
N THR A 20 1.07 -20.77 9.96
CA THR A 20 0.74 -20.74 11.38
C THR A 20 1.66 -21.68 12.16
N ASN A 21 1.98 -21.30 13.41
CA ASN A 21 2.68 -22.18 14.34
C ASN A 21 1.71 -23.20 14.97
N GLY A 22 2.23 -24.14 15.76
CA GLY A 22 1.42 -25.16 16.44
C GLY A 22 0.37 -24.61 17.42
N GLY A 23 0.42 -23.34 17.79
CA GLY A 23 -0.57 -22.60 18.59
C GLY A 23 -1.62 -21.86 17.78
N GLY A 24 -1.57 -21.94 16.44
CA GLY A 24 -2.51 -21.23 15.55
C GLY A 24 -2.17 -19.76 15.32
N GLU A 25 -1.04 -19.27 15.82
CA GLU A 25 -0.59 -17.89 15.59
C GLU A 25 0.08 -17.78 14.23
N ILE A 26 -0.08 -16.63 13.56
CA ILE A 26 0.60 -16.34 12.28
C ILE A 26 2.09 -16.22 12.53
N ALA A 27 2.83 -17.23 12.05
CA ALA A 27 4.30 -17.28 12.17
C ALA A 27 4.97 -16.51 11.02
N GLU A 28 4.42 -16.60 9.82
CA GLU A 28 4.99 -15.97 8.63
C GLU A 28 3.90 -15.61 7.63
N LYS A 29 4.17 -14.60 6.81
CA LYS A 29 3.34 -14.23 5.66
C LYS A 29 4.16 -14.44 4.41
N SER A 30 3.55 -14.92 3.33
CA SER A 30 4.18 -14.88 2.00
C SER A 30 4.12 -13.46 1.41
N PRO A 31 4.95 -13.17 0.40
CA PRO A 31 4.70 -12.01 -0.46
C PRO A 31 3.28 -12.05 -1.05
N CYS A 32 2.73 -10.88 -1.32
CA CYS A 32 1.49 -10.75 -2.05
C CYS A 32 1.72 -11.06 -3.54
N THR A 33 0.92 -11.95 -4.11
CA THR A 33 0.91 -12.27 -5.53
C THR A 33 -0.41 -11.85 -6.16
N ILE A 34 -0.42 -11.66 -7.47
CA ILE A 34 -1.64 -11.42 -8.24
C ILE A 34 -2.11 -12.73 -8.82
N CYS A 35 -3.33 -13.11 -8.47
CA CYS A 35 -4.01 -14.27 -9.01
C CYS A 35 -5.06 -13.86 -10.02
N LEU A 36 -5.31 -14.77 -10.97
CA LEU A 36 -6.35 -14.69 -11.97
C LEU A 36 -7.41 -15.75 -11.62
N PHE A 37 -8.66 -15.33 -11.55
CA PHE A 37 -9.81 -16.23 -11.42
C PHE A 37 -10.63 -16.15 -12.71
N ASP A 38 -10.76 -17.28 -13.41
CA ASP A 38 -11.68 -17.44 -14.53
C ASP A 38 -13.02 -17.96 -13.99
N THR A 39 -14.04 -17.11 -14.03
CA THR A 39 -15.37 -17.43 -13.50
C THR A 39 -16.11 -18.46 -14.35
N ARG A 40 -15.73 -18.62 -15.63
CA ARG A 40 -16.35 -19.60 -16.53
C ARG A 40 -15.86 -21.01 -16.26
N SER A 41 -14.55 -21.17 -16.11
CA SER A 41 -13.95 -22.49 -15.84
C SER A 41 -13.89 -22.82 -14.34
N GLY A 42 -14.00 -21.81 -13.46
CA GLY A 42 -13.79 -21.93 -12.03
C GLY A 42 -12.33 -22.12 -11.64
N THR A 43 -11.38 -21.86 -12.55
CA THR A 43 -9.94 -22.03 -12.29
C THR A 43 -9.33 -20.80 -11.66
N ILE A 44 -8.34 -21.02 -10.79
CA ILE A 44 -7.52 -19.99 -10.17
C ILE A 44 -6.07 -20.27 -10.51
N ASP A 45 -5.39 -19.27 -11.08
CA ASP A 45 -3.98 -19.34 -11.42
C ASP A 45 -3.20 -18.20 -10.75
N GLU A 46 -2.00 -18.50 -10.27
CA GLU A 46 -1.04 -17.46 -9.89
C GLU A 46 -0.52 -16.80 -11.18
N PHE A 47 -0.79 -15.51 -11.33
CA PHE A 47 -0.54 -14.80 -12.59
C PHE A 47 0.73 -13.95 -12.56
N ILE A 48 0.96 -13.23 -11.44
CA ILE A 48 2.17 -12.43 -11.23
C ILE A 48 2.70 -12.67 -9.83
N ALA A 49 3.92 -13.18 -9.76
CA ALA A 49 4.73 -13.27 -8.57
C ALA A 49 6.12 -12.72 -8.89
N GLU A 50 6.58 -11.72 -8.15
CA GLU A 50 7.92 -11.16 -8.28
C GLU A 50 8.71 -11.46 -7.01
N GLU A 51 9.90 -12.03 -7.18
CA GLU A 51 10.76 -12.36 -6.04
C GLU A 51 11.16 -11.10 -5.26
N GLY A 52 10.92 -11.10 -3.97
CA GLY A 52 11.25 -9.99 -3.08
C GLY A 52 10.27 -8.81 -3.12
N PHE A 53 9.14 -8.96 -3.81
CA PHE A 53 8.11 -7.91 -3.89
C PHE A 53 6.72 -8.42 -3.52
N ASP A 54 5.93 -7.55 -2.92
CA ASP A 54 4.47 -7.65 -2.88
C ASP A 54 3.91 -7.02 -4.15
N CYS A 55 3.05 -7.75 -4.87
CA CYS A 55 2.33 -7.27 -6.04
C CYS A 55 0.85 -7.09 -5.68
N ILE A 56 0.34 -5.86 -5.75
CA ILE A 56 -1.01 -5.53 -5.27
C ILE A 56 -1.78 -4.63 -6.26
N LYS A 57 -3.10 -4.60 -6.11
CA LYS A 57 -4.02 -3.71 -6.86
C LYS A 57 -3.90 -3.85 -8.39
N PRO A 58 -4.07 -5.06 -8.94
CA PRO A 58 -3.98 -5.27 -10.37
C PRO A 58 -5.12 -4.58 -11.13
N GLN A 59 -4.81 -4.04 -12.31
CA GLN A 59 -5.76 -3.59 -13.33
C GLN A 59 -5.18 -3.92 -14.70
N ASP A 60 -6.03 -4.17 -15.70
CA ASP A 60 -5.60 -4.32 -17.09
C ASP A 60 -6.14 -3.19 -17.98
N ASP A 61 -5.50 -3.00 -19.14
CA ASP A 61 -6.01 -2.14 -20.19
C ASP A 61 -6.60 -2.97 -21.37
N ALA A 62 -7.19 -2.27 -22.32
CA ALA A 62 -7.75 -2.91 -23.51
C ALA A 62 -6.69 -3.62 -24.36
N ASP A 63 -5.44 -3.19 -24.30
CA ASP A 63 -4.31 -3.78 -25.01
C ASP A 63 -3.76 -5.03 -24.32
N GLY A 64 -4.19 -5.33 -23.09
CA GLY A 64 -3.77 -6.49 -22.31
C GLY A 64 -2.46 -6.30 -21.58
N ASN A 65 -2.04 -5.07 -21.36
CA ASN A 65 -1.01 -4.78 -20.40
C ASN A 65 -1.63 -4.83 -18.99
N ILE A 66 -0.83 -5.25 -18.02
CA ILE A 66 -1.23 -5.31 -16.61
C ILE A 66 -0.50 -4.23 -15.84
N TYR A 67 -1.26 -3.48 -15.07
CA TYR A 67 -0.76 -2.47 -14.16
C TYR A 67 -0.94 -2.96 -12.73
N TYR A 68 0.01 -2.68 -11.87
CA TYR A 68 -0.06 -3.02 -10.45
C TYR A 68 0.92 -2.18 -9.64
N ILE A 69 0.70 -2.13 -8.34
CA ILE A 69 1.68 -1.56 -7.42
C ILE A 69 2.56 -2.70 -6.94
N ARG A 70 3.87 -2.55 -7.08
CA ARG A 70 4.82 -3.42 -6.41
C ARG A 70 5.53 -2.65 -5.31
N ARG A 71 5.80 -3.34 -4.22
CA ARG A 71 6.55 -2.80 -3.08
C ARG A 71 7.47 -3.88 -2.55
N LYS A 72 8.59 -3.47 -1.96
CA LYS A 72 9.54 -4.42 -1.41
C LYS A 72 8.89 -5.25 -0.31
N TYR A 73 8.94 -6.56 -0.44
CA TYR A 73 8.46 -7.47 0.59
C TYR A 73 9.36 -7.41 1.83
N VAL A 74 8.73 -7.24 3.00
CA VAL A 74 9.43 -7.27 4.28
C VAL A 74 8.93 -8.49 5.05
N PRO A 75 9.75 -9.57 5.16
CA PRO A 75 9.35 -10.74 5.91
C PRO A 75 9.12 -10.37 7.38
N THR A 76 8.11 -10.98 7.97
CA THR A 76 7.84 -10.84 9.41
C THR A 76 8.96 -11.52 10.17
N LYS A 77 10.00 -10.79 10.54
CA LYS A 77 11.08 -11.34 11.37
C LYS A 77 10.56 -11.50 12.78
N GLN A 78 10.10 -12.68 13.12
CA GLN A 78 10.04 -13.10 14.51
C GLN A 78 11.45 -13.32 15.03
N LYS A 79 12.12 -12.27 15.46
CA LYS A 79 13.15 -12.39 16.47
C LYS A 79 12.43 -12.49 17.82
N SER A 80 11.98 -13.67 18.16
CA SER A 80 11.36 -13.93 19.44
C SER A 80 12.39 -14.00 20.55
N ASN A 81 12.64 -12.91 21.20
CA ASN A 81 12.90 -12.96 22.62
C ASN A 81 11.52 -13.05 23.28
N LEU A 82 10.98 -14.26 23.36
CA LEU A 82 9.61 -14.56 23.79
C LEU A 82 9.24 -13.84 25.09
N ALA A 83 10.15 -13.80 26.07
CA ALA A 83 9.95 -13.13 27.35
C ALA A 83 9.85 -11.61 27.23
N MET A 84 10.62 -10.98 26.34
CA MET A 84 10.59 -9.53 26.13
C MET A 84 9.38 -9.12 25.29
N ASP A 85 8.97 -9.96 24.33
CA ASP A 85 7.80 -9.71 23.49
C ASP A 85 6.49 -9.82 24.28
N ILE A 86 6.37 -10.75 25.22
CA ILE A 86 5.23 -10.88 26.15
C ILE A 86 5.15 -9.67 27.08
N LEU A 87 6.27 -9.19 27.61
CA LEU A 87 6.30 -8.05 28.53
C LEU A 87 6.01 -6.73 27.79
N MET A 88 6.43 -6.59 26.53
CA MET A 88 6.26 -5.37 25.73
C MET A 88 4.98 -5.37 24.89
N PHE A 89 4.28 -6.50 24.82
CA PHE A 89 3.04 -6.63 24.03
C PHE A 89 1.97 -5.58 24.37
N PRO A 90 1.64 -5.31 25.67
CA PRO A 90 0.66 -4.28 26.01
C PRO A 90 1.11 -2.88 25.61
N VAL A 91 2.42 -2.58 25.76
CA VAL A 91 2.99 -1.26 25.44
C VAL A 91 3.00 -1.03 23.92
N ARG A 92 3.27 -2.07 23.12
CA ARG A 92 3.22 -2.00 21.67
C ARG A 92 1.80 -1.80 21.15
N ILE A 93 0.81 -2.48 21.74
CA ILE A 93 -0.61 -2.29 21.43
C ILE A 93 -1.06 -0.87 21.76
N ILE A 94 -0.75 -0.37 22.97
CA ILE A 94 -1.13 0.97 23.38
C ILE A 94 -0.50 2.03 22.48
N LYS A 95 0.77 1.86 22.10
CA LYS A 95 1.44 2.77 21.16
C LYS A 95 0.85 2.70 19.76
N ALA A 96 0.52 1.49 19.26
CA ALA A 96 -0.10 1.30 17.96
C ALA A 96 -1.52 1.89 17.93
N ILE A 97 -2.33 1.65 18.96
CA ILE A 97 -3.68 2.22 19.09
C ILE A 97 -3.60 3.75 19.26
N GLY A 98 -2.68 4.25 20.08
CA GLY A 98 -2.49 5.70 20.28
C GLY A 98 -2.02 6.40 19.00
N GLY A 99 -1.12 5.78 18.25
CA GLY A 99 -0.68 6.25 16.93
C GLY A 99 -1.81 6.22 15.91
N PHE A 100 -2.57 5.14 15.84
CA PHE A 100 -3.72 4.99 14.97
C PHE A 100 -4.82 6.01 15.30
N LEU A 101 -5.19 6.15 16.58
CA LEU A 101 -6.20 7.12 17.02
C LEU A 101 -5.73 8.56 16.78
N SER A 102 -4.45 8.87 16.94
CA SER A 102 -3.89 10.20 16.63
C SER A 102 -3.94 10.52 15.14
N VAL A 103 -3.60 9.55 14.28
CA VAL A 103 -3.71 9.71 12.81
C VAL A 103 -5.18 9.83 12.41
N PHE A 104 -6.05 9.03 12.99
CA PHE A 104 -7.49 9.06 12.73
C PHE A 104 -8.11 10.39 13.20
N SER A 105 -7.77 10.86 14.40
CA SER A 105 -8.22 12.15 14.94
C SER A 105 -7.71 13.33 14.11
N MET A 106 -6.46 13.30 13.65
CA MET A 106 -5.91 14.32 12.73
C MET A 106 -6.60 14.28 11.35
N ALA A 107 -6.95 13.09 10.86
CA ALA A 107 -7.60 12.93 9.56
C ALA A 107 -9.05 13.41 9.56
N PHE A 108 -9.78 13.22 10.66
CA PHE A 108 -11.22 13.49 10.75
C PHE A 108 -11.59 14.66 11.67
N GLY A 109 -10.76 14.98 12.66
CA GLY A 109 -11.06 16.03 13.66
C GLY A 109 -10.17 17.26 13.58
N GLY A 110 -9.11 17.24 12.82
CA GLY A 110 -8.16 18.37 12.70
C GLY A 110 -7.30 18.63 13.94
N GLU A 111 -7.56 17.96 15.06
CA GLU A 111 -6.79 18.09 16.30
C GLU A 111 -6.31 16.73 16.84
N PRO A 112 -5.08 16.62 17.37
CA PRO A 112 -4.62 15.41 18.02
C PRO A 112 -5.37 15.19 19.33
N LEU A 113 -5.75 13.94 19.60
CA LEU A 113 -6.33 13.55 20.89
C LEU A 113 -5.36 13.89 22.03
N ARG A 114 -5.75 14.85 22.87
CA ARG A 114 -5.03 15.16 24.12
C ARG A 114 -5.43 14.14 25.18
N THR A 115 -4.66 13.08 25.32
CA THR A 115 -4.68 12.29 26.55
C THR A 115 -4.03 13.12 27.64
N GLY A 116 -4.81 13.49 28.67
CA GLY A 116 -4.34 14.25 29.81
C GLY A 116 -3.23 13.53 30.54
N GLY A 117 -2.00 13.99 30.41
CA GLY A 117 -0.84 13.49 31.09
C GLY A 117 0.43 13.77 30.31
N LYS A 118 1.16 14.85 30.71
CA LYS A 118 2.51 15.24 30.29
C LYS A 118 2.83 15.15 28.81
N ASN A 119 2.94 16.33 28.21
CA ASN A 119 3.37 16.59 26.84
C ASN A 119 4.37 15.56 26.28
N PRO A 120 3.99 14.68 25.36
CA PRO A 120 4.95 13.88 24.61
C PRO A 120 5.66 14.69 23.52
N ALA A 121 5.34 15.98 23.40
CA ALA A 121 5.88 16.88 22.38
C ALA A 121 7.36 17.26 22.57
N LYS A 122 8.06 16.71 23.58
CA LYS A 122 9.50 16.94 23.77
C LYS A 122 10.34 15.66 23.81
N SER A 123 9.82 14.52 23.46
CA SER A 123 10.62 13.32 23.27
C SER A 123 11.00 13.18 21.79
N LYS A 124 12.17 13.72 21.52
CA LYS A 124 13.08 13.33 20.44
C LYS A 124 12.46 12.96 19.08
N THR A 125 12.75 13.82 18.13
CA THR A 125 12.66 13.63 16.67
C THR A 125 11.27 13.32 16.15
N ALA A 126 10.60 14.39 15.73
CA ALA A 126 9.43 14.41 14.87
C ALA A 126 9.65 13.72 13.48
N ASP A 127 10.60 12.84 13.40
CA ASP A 127 11.21 12.41 12.15
C ASP A 127 10.80 11.01 11.67
N GLU A 128 10.11 10.24 12.51
CA GLU A 128 9.59 8.93 12.10
C GLU A 128 8.10 8.83 12.43
N ARG A 129 7.27 9.21 11.49
CA ARG A 129 5.84 8.89 11.54
C ARG A 129 5.67 7.48 11.00
N GLU A 130 5.49 6.54 11.89
CA GLU A 130 5.06 5.20 11.51
C GLU A 130 3.55 5.26 11.23
N ALA A 131 3.14 4.92 10.03
CA ALA A 131 1.75 4.78 9.65
C ALA A 131 1.46 3.31 9.32
N PHE A 132 0.35 2.79 9.83
CA PHE A 132 -0.12 1.46 9.48
C PHE A 132 -1.02 1.58 8.27
N ILE A 133 -0.52 1.17 7.09
CA ILE A 133 -1.24 1.24 5.83
C ILE A 133 -1.37 -0.16 5.27
N GLU A 134 -2.59 -0.60 5.01
CA GLU A 134 -2.91 -1.92 4.43
C GLU A 134 -2.22 -3.10 5.15
N GLY A 135 -2.26 -3.09 6.48
CA GLY A 135 -1.67 -4.17 7.28
C GLY A 135 -0.16 -4.12 7.44
N ASN A 136 0.52 -3.09 6.91
CA ASN A 136 1.97 -2.90 7.04
C ASN A 136 2.29 -1.65 7.84
N LEU A 137 3.26 -1.77 8.75
CA LEU A 137 3.84 -0.64 9.42
C LEU A 137 4.80 0.06 8.46
N ILE A 138 4.43 1.24 8.00
CA ILE A 138 5.23 2.05 7.09
C ILE A 138 5.93 3.11 7.92
N LYS A 139 7.25 3.12 7.86
CA LYS A 139 8.03 4.27 8.31
C LYS A 139 7.91 5.33 7.26
N ALA A 140 7.22 6.42 7.56
CA ALA A 140 7.22 7.57 6.69
C ALA A 140 8.67 8.05 6.56
N GLU A 141 9.21 8.00 5.35
CA GLU A 141 10.53 8.58 5.10
C GLU A 141 10.47 10.05 5.46
N LYS A 142 11.50 10.54 6.16
CA LYS A 142 11.71 11.95 6.38
C LYS A 142 11.45 12.70 5.08
N GLN A 143 10.58 13.69 5.12
CA GLN A 143 10.63 14.76 4.13
C GLN A 143 11.95 15.53 4.33
N LEU A 144 13.03 14.92 3.90
CA LEU A 144 14.32 15.56 3.79
C LEU A 144 14.26 16.44 2.56
N SER A 145 14.20 17.70 2.74
CA SER A 145 14.19 18.74 1.71
C SER A 145 12.83 18.99 1.05
N GLY A 146 12.26 20.09 1.32
CA GLY A 146 11.39 21.03 0.63
C GLY A 146 10.75 20.71 -0.72
N ASP A 147 10.92 19.54 -1.28
CA ASP A 147 10.27 19.12 -2.51
C ASP A 147 8.88 18.59 -2.18
N ALA A 148 7.93 19.44 -2.46
CA ALA A 148 6.52 19.28 -2.21
C ALA A 148 5.89 18.07 -2.95
N ASP A 149 6.66 17.24 -3.63
CA ASP A 149 6.19 16.12 -4.48
C ASP A 149 6.27 14.74 -3.81
N ASP A 150 6.89 14.66 -2.65
CA ASP A 150 7.31 13.37 -2.10
C ASP A 150 6.25 12.55 -1.39
N GLY A 151 5.03 13.04 -1.14
CA GLY A 151 3.98 12.24 -0.50
C GLY A 151 4.44 11.52 0.79
N ILE A 152 3.52 10.79 1.43
CA ILE A 152 3.81 10.03 2.66
C ILE A 152 4.22 8.57 2.38
N ILE A 153 4.15 8.14 1.14
CA ILE A 153 4.39 6.74 0.74
C ILE A 153 5.87 6.51 0.46
N PRO A 154 6.46 5.39 0.92
CA PRO A 154 7.84 5.04 0.63
C PRO A 154 8.16 4.99 -0.86
N SER A 155 9.40 5.32 -1.22
CA SER A 155 9.86 5.39 -2.62
C SER A 155 9.89 4.03 -3.32
N ASP A 156 9.86 2.94 -2.58
CA ASP A 156 9.82 1.57 -3.08
C ASP A 156 8.41 1.07 -3.42
N TRP A 157 7.39 1.90 -3.22
CA TRP A 157 6.05 1.63 -3.74
C TRP A 157 5.94 2.16 -5.16
N GLU A 158 6.03 1.27 -6.11
CA GLU A 158 6.13 1.59 -7.53
C GLU A 158 4.87 1.16 -8.28
N LEU A 159 4.26 2.08 -9.02
CA LEU A 159 3.29 1.73 -10.05
C LEU A 159 4.07 1.23 -11.27
N VAL A 160 3.78 0.02 -11.69
CA VAL A 160 4.43 -0.62 -12.82
C VAL A 160 3.42 -1.05 -13.87
N LYS A 161 3.89 -1.09 -15.11
CA LYS A 161 3.20 -1.68 -16.27
C LYS A 161 3.97 -2.91 -16.72
N ARG A 162 3.30 -4.04 -16.84
CA ARG A 162 3.82 -5.26 -17.47
C ARG A 162 3.14 -5.43 -18.82
N ASP A 163 3.93 -5.48 -19.88
CA ASP A 163 3.43 -5.72 -21.22
C ASP A 163 3.13 -7.21 -21.48
N LYS A 164 2.56 -7.53 -22.65
CA LYS A 164 2.25 -8.91 -23.05
C LYS A 164 3.46 -9.82 -23.15
N ASN A 165 4.65 -9.25 -23.33
CA ASN A 165 5.92 -9.99 -23.44
C ASN A 165 6.54 -10.22 -22.06
N GLY A 166 5.92 -9.67 -21.00
CA GLY A 166 6.42 -9.76 -19.62
C GLY A 166 7.40 -8.67 -19.23
N ASN A 167 7.69 -7.68 -20.11
CA ASN A 167 8.58 -6.58 -19.75
C ASN A 167 7.88 -5.64 -18.75
N ILE A 168 8.61 -5.29 -17.71
CA ILE A 168 8.12 -4.42 -16.62
C ILE A 168 8.72 -3.04 -16.77
N THR A 169 7.86 -2.03 -16.78
CA THR A 169 8.24 -0.61 -16.81
C THR A 169 7.72 0.08 -15.56
N VAL A 170 8.59 0.76 -14.82
CA VAL A 170 8.19 1.60 -13.68
C VAL A 170 7.64 2.91 -14.22
N LEU A 171 6.37 3.17 -13.97
CA LEU A 171 5.69 4.39 -14.41
C LEU A 171 5.85 5.51 -13.39
N LYS A 172 5.69 5.20 -12.10
CA LYS A 172 5.80 6.19 -11.03
C LYS A 172 6.10 5.54 -9.70
N LYS A 173 6.86 6.24 -8.85
CA LYS A 173 7.15 5.85 -7.46
C LYS A 173 6.21 6.54 -6.48
N ARG A 174 6.17 6.01 -5.25
CA ARG A 174 5.37 6.55 -4.13
C ARG A 174 3.87 6.52 -4.40
N ILE A 175 3.37 5.46 -5.00
CA ILE A 175 1.96 5.29 -5.35
C ILE A 175 1.27 4.42 -4.31
N MET A 176 0.21 4.97 -3.73
CA MET A 176 -0.65 4.29 -2.76
C MET A 176 -1.86 3.62 -3.41
N ASP A 177 -2.45 4.31 -4.37
CA ASP A 177 -3.59 3.83 -5.13
C ASP A 177 -3.62 4.46 -6.52
N TYR A 178 -4.27 3.79 -7.46
CA TYR A 178 -4.42 4.30 -8.81
C TYR A 178 -5.66 3.73 -9.50
N LYS A 179 -6.09 4.40 -10.55
CA LYS A 179 -7.12 3.96 -11.49
C LYS A 179 -6.69 4.27 -12.92
N LEU A 180 -6.80 3.27 -13.78
CA LEU A 180 -6.72 3.49 -15.22
C LEU A 180 -7.98 4.21 -15.68
N LEU A 181 -7.86 5.27 -16.43
CA LEU A 181 -8.98 5.97 -17.06
C LEU A 181 -9.26 5.37 -18.44
N SER A 182 -10.41 5.74 -19.02
CA SER A 182 -10.82 5.24 -20.34
C SER A 182 -9.97 5.77 -21.50
N ASP A 183 -9.36 6.94 -21.32
CA ASP A 183 -8.46 7.60 -22.27
C ASP A 183 -7.01 7.09 -22.20
N GLY A 184 -6.72 6.16 -21.29
CA GLY A 184 -5.38 5.61 -21.07
C GLY A 184 -4.55 6.38 -20.06
N ASP A 185 -5.05 7.48 -19.53
CA ASP A 185 -4.42 8.21 -18.43
C ASP A 185 -4.56 7.43 -17.12
N ILE A 186 -3.72 7.76 -16.15
CA ILE A 186 -3.71 7.12 -14.84
C ILE A 186 -3.95 8.15 -13.75
N LEU A 187 -5.09 8.05 -13.09
CA LEU A 187 -5.36 8.79 -11.87
C LEU A 187 -4.67 8.08 -10.70
N TYR A 188 -3.88 8.78 -9.90
CA TYR A 188 -3.15 8.16 -8.79
C TYR A 188 -3.21 8.98 -7.50
N SER A 189 -2.99 8.31 -6.37
CA SER A 189 -2.72 8.91 -5.06
C SER A 189 -1.34 8.52 -4.55
N ASN A 190 -0.62 9.48 -3.98
CA ASN A 190 0.59 9.22 -3.19
C ASN A 190 0.35 9.41 -1.68
N GLY A 191 -0.91 9.33 -1.26
CA GLY A 191 -1.34 9.51 0.13
C GLY A 191 -1.64 10.96 0.50
N SER A 192 -0.95 11.96 -0.05
CA SER A 192 -1.15 13.38 0.24
C SER A 192 -1.56 14.21 -0.97
N ARG A 193 -1.60 13.61 -2.14
CA ARG A 193 -1.96 14.25 -3.41
C ARG A 193 -2.68 13.27 -4.32
N ILE A 194 -3.54 13.83 -5.13
CA ILE A 194 -4.11 13.15 -6.28
C ILE A 194 -3.53 13.81 -7.53
N GLY A 195 -3.07 12.99 -8.47
CA GLY A 195 -2.50 13.45 -9.73
C GLY A 195 -2.94 12.58 -10.89
N ILE A 196 -2.70 13.07 -12.10
CA ILE A 196 -2.91 12.36 -13.35
C ILE A 196 -1.56 12.19 -14.05
N LEU A 197 -1.28 10.97 -14.45
CA LEU A 197 -0.16 10.61 -15.29
C LEU A 197 -0.67 10.35 -16.72
N SER A 198 -0.27 11.19 -17.65
CA SER A 198 -0.62 11.13 -19.08
C SER A 198 0.68 10.98 -19.88
N GLY A 199 1.01 9.74 -20.26
CA GLY A 199 2.33 9.41 -20.75
C GLY A 199 3.42 9.80 -19.75
N ASP A 200 4.38 10.65 -20.18
CA ASP A 200 5.45 11.16 -19.31
C ASP A 200 5.04 12.42 -18.51
N LYS A 201 3.86 12.97 -18.79
CA LYS A 201 3.39 14.18 -18.12
C LYS A 201 2.69 13.84 -16.81
N ASN A 202 3.16 14.47 -15.74
CA ASN A 202 2.58 14.33 -14.41
C ASN A 202 1.91 15.65 -13.99
N THR A 203 0.61 15.61 -13.70
CA THR A 203 -0.17 16.79 -13.30
C THR A 203 -0.81 16.55 -11.94
N VAL A 204 -0.53 17.39 -10.95
CA VAL A 204 -1.18 17.33 -9.65
C VAL A 204 -2.56 17.98 -9.76
N VAL A 205 -3.61 17.23 -9.45
CA VAL A 205 -5.00 17.70 -9.47
C VAL A 205 -5.37 18.39 -8.18
N CYS A 206 -5.06 17.77 -7.04
CA CYS A 206 -5.33 18.36 -5.74
C CYS A 206 -4.38 17.84 -4.66
N LYS A 207 -4.24 18.63 -3.59
CA LYS A 207 -3.57 18.24 -2.35
C LYS A 207 -4.62 17.93 -1.30
N ILE A 208 -4.42 16.84 -0.60
CA ILE A 208 -5.32 16.34 0.44
C ILE A 208 -4.53 15.90 1.66
N LYS A 209 -5.17 15.84 2.83
CA LYS A 209 -4.48 15.40 4.04
C LYS A 209 -4.11 13.92 3.99
N TYR A 210 -5.00 13.09 3.43
CA TYR A 210 -4.80 11.66 3.28
C TYR A 210 -5.80 11.07 2.29
N ALA A 211 -5.33 10.27 1.32
CA ALA A 211 -6.17 9.49 0.41
C ALA A 211 -5.56 8.11 0.21
N ASN A 212 -6.18 7.11 0.76
CA ASN A 212 -5.76 5.71 0.65
C ASN A 212 -6.45 4.95 -0.49
N SER A 213 -7.52 5.51 -1.04
CA SER A 213 -8.26 4.88 -2.13
C SER A 213 -8.87 5.93 -3.04
N ILE A 214 -8.93 5.58 -4.31
CA ILE A 214 -9.53 6.40 -5.38
C ILE A 214 -10.64 5.57 -6.03
N THR A 215 -11.79 6.19 -6.20
CA THR A 215 -12.90 5.63 -6.99
C THR A 215 -13.27 6.62 -8.07
N VAL A 216 -13.42 6.13 -9.29
CA VAL A 216 -13.94 6.90 -10.43
C VAL A 216 -15.34 6.39 -10.69
N THR A 217 -16.30 7.30 -10.75
CA THR A 217 -17.67 7.04 -11.20
C THR A 217 -17.76 7.48 -12.65
N GLU A 218 -18.08 6.55 -13.55
CA GLU A 218 -18.41 6.83 -14.94
C GLU A 218 -19.80 7.43 -15.07
#